data_295f1241fb138255314d68a87d0d85f1
#
_entry.id   295f1241fb138255314d68a87d0d85f1
#
_cell.length_a   1.000
_cell.length_b   1.000
_cell.length_c   1.000
_cell.angle_alpha   90.00
_cell.angle_beta   90.00
_cell.angle_gamma   90.00
#
_symmetry.space_group_name_H-M   'P 1'
#
loop_
_entity.id
_entity.type
_entity.pdbx_description
1 polymer ?
#
loop_
_entity_poly.entity_id
_entity_poly.type
_entity_poly.pdbx_seq_one_letter_code
_entity_poly.pdbx_strand_id
1 'polypeptide(L)'
;MSGMFRAMLVMLAVAGCIAAGPTAALAQTKPVVTSLGPDFPKSEIFIGNSFFYYNNGMPSHVSLLERAADPDHKQDYRATMVTIGGSGFDWHDVESYFRPNAIGSYSFDDHNNVVFNKRDKLFDAAVMMDCSQCPIHPRLKTVFTEYAKKDSDIVRAHGARPVFFMSWAYADRPELTAQLAEAYTVAGNANNVLVIPAGLAFARALQKQPELNLYVADKRHPSLAGTYLAACTVFAALTGRSPVGNSYHAGLDEPTAHLLQQVAWDTVQDYYGK
;
A
#
# COMPACT_ATOMS: atom_id res chain seq x y z
N MET A 1 21.32 -45.23 72.51
CA MET A 1 22.32 -45.17 71.46
C MET A 1 21.57 -44.98 70.13
N SER A 2 21.65 -43.81 69.60
CA SER A 2 20.80 -43.28 68.56
C SER A 2 21.52 -43.42 67.24
N GLY A 3 20.87 -44.06 66.24
CA GLY A 3 21.34 -44.16 64.84
C GLY A 3 20.41 -43.40 63.93
N MET A 4 20.89 -42.25 63.45
CA MET A 4 20.21 -41.40 62.53
C MET A 4 20.41 -41.93 61.08
N PHE A 5 19.34 -42.38 60.44
CA PHE A 5 19.33 -42.62 58.95
C PHE A 5 19.04 -41.30 58.19
N ARG A 6 20.00 -40.85 57.44
CA ARG A 6 19.81 -39.76 56.40
C ARG A 6 19.30 -40.37 55.13
N ALA A 7 18.06 -40.06 54.77
CA ALA A 7 17.52 -40.34 53.44
C ALA A 7 17.97 -39.25 52.48
N MET A 8 18.67 -39.64 51.40
CA MET A 8 19.12 -38.77 50.32
C MET A 8 18.07 -38.77 49.20
N LEU A 9 17.39 -37.63 49.07
CA LEU A 9 16.37 -37.42 48.05
C LEU A 9 17.10 -37.03 46.72
N VAL A 10 17.09 -37.91 45.72
CA VAL A 10 17.58 -37.61 44.38
C VAL A 10 16.43 -37.03 43.59
N MET A 11 16.49 -35.71 43.29
CA MET A 11 15.60 -35.07 42.32
C MET A 11 16.09 -35.34 40.87
N LEU A 12 15.36 -36.12 40.14
CA LEU A 12 15.51 -36.22 38.67
C LEU A 12 14.84 -34.99 38.01
N ALA A 13 15.66 -34.10 37.50
CA ALA A 13 15.18 -33.03 36.62
C ALA A 13 14.98 -33.60 35.22
N VAL A 14 13.71 -33.79 34.80
CA VAL A 14 13.35 -34.11 33.42
C VAL A 14 13.36 -32.80 32.61
N ALA A 15 14.42 -32.58 31.87
CA ALA A 15 14.49 -31.49 30.91
C ALA A 15 13.63 -31.88 29.67
N GLY A 16 12.40 -31.38 29.61
CA GLY A 16 11.54 -31.50 28.42
C GLY A 16 12.07 -30.61 27.31
N CYS A 17 12.76 -31.18 26.33
CA CYS A 17 13.02 -30.51 25.06
C CYS A 17 11.70 -30.36 24.30
N ILE A 18 11.12 -29.15 24.32
CA ILE A 18 10.05 -28.78 23.38
C ILE A 18 10.75 -28.59 22.02
N ALA A 19 10.68 -29.61 21.17
CA ALA A 19 11.05 -29.48 19.77
C ALA A 19 10.02 -28.57 19.09
N ALA A 20 10.38 -27.29 18.88
CA ALA A 20 9.66 -26.42 17.95
C ALA A 20 9.81 -27.04 16.56
N GLY A 21 8.75 -27.70 16.09
CA GLY A 21 8.69 -28.19 14.72
C GLY A 21 8.88 -27.02 13.74
N PRO A 22 9.46 -27.22 12.54
CA PRO A 22 9.55 -26.18 11.55
C PRO A 22 8.12 -25.76 11.17
N THR A 23 7.71 -24.55 11.54
CA THR A 23 6.57 -23.89 10.91
C THR A 23 6.95 -23.76 9.44
N ALA A 24 6.34 -24.59 8.57
CA ALA A 24 6.46 -24.44 7.14
C ALA A 24 5.95 -23.01 6.83
N ALA A 25 6.86 -22.10 6.57
CA ALA A 25 6.53 -20.83 5.98
C ALA A 25 5.88 -21.15 4.63
N LEU A 26 4.57 -20.96 4.52
CA LEU A 26 3.88 -21.04 3.24
C LEU A 26 4.63 -20.07 2.31
N ALA A 27 5.15 -20.59 1.20
CA ALA A 27 5.83 -19.77 0.22
C ALA A 27 4.82 -18.71 -0.24
N GLN A 28 5.15 -17.44 0.00
CA GLN A 28 4.28 -16.32 -0.42
C GLN A 28 4.16 -16.33 -1.93
N THR A 29 2.94 -16.22 -2.45
CA THR A 29 2.68 -16.10 -3.88
C THR A 29 3.44 -14.89 -4.43
N LYS A 30 4.17 -15.07 -5.53
CA LYS A 30 4.90 -13.97 -6.18
C LYS A 30 3.99 -13.23 -7.17
N PRO A 31 4.13 -11.90 -7.30
CA PRO A 31 3.40 -11.15 -8.30
C PRO A 31 3.87 -11.51 -9.72
N VAL A 32 2.90 -11.65 -10.63
CA VAL A 32 3.19 -11.87 -12.07
C VAL A 32 3.47 -10.53 -12.76
N VAL A 33 2.71 -9.49 -12.41
CA VAL A 33 2.92 -8.14 -12.94
C VAL A 33 3.87 -7.39 -12.02
N THR A 34 5.04 -7.01 -12.53
CA THR A 34 6.11 -6.35 -11.77
C THR A 34 6.47 -4.96 -12.31
N SER A 35 5.71 -4.45 -13.30
CA SER A 35 5.89 -3.13 -13.90
C SER A 35 4.64 -2.73 -14.66
N LEU A 36 4.39 -1.44 -14.77
CA LEU A 36 3.38 -0.87 -15.69
C LEU A 36 3.91 -0.67 -17.10
N GLY A 37 5.15 -1.04 -17.39
CA GLY A 37 5.80 -0.81 -18.68
C GLY A 37 6.69 0.44 -18.68
N PRO A 38 7.22 0.84 -19.83
CA PRO A 38 8.20 1.92 -19.95
C PRO A 38 7.60 3.31 -19.68
N ASP A 39 6.32 3.49 -19.96
CA ASP A 39 5.61 4.76 -19.74
C ASP A 39 4.93 4.73 -18.38
N PHE A 40 5.55 5.32 -17.38
CA PHE A 40 4.92 5.48 -16.07
C PHE A 40 3.76 6.49 -16.13
N PRO A 41 2.74 6.34 -15.27
CA PRO A 41 1.57 7.22 -15.27
C PRO A 41 1.95 8.64 -14.85
N LYS A 42 1.28 9.63 -15.41
CA LYS A 42 1.40 11.07 -15.07
C LYS A 42 0.09 11.62 -14.56
N SER A 43 -0.98 10.86 -14.70
CA SER A 43 -2.28 11.19 -14.12
C SER A 43 -2.88 9.95 -13.49
N GLU A 44 -3.05 9.99 -12.19
CA GLU A 44 -3.59 8.91 -11.41
C GLU A 44 -4.92 9.30 -10.78
N ILE A 45 -5.82 8.31 -10.67
CA ILE A 45 -6.96 8.37 -9.76
C ILE A 45 -6.74 7.37 -8.63
N PHE A 46 -6.88 7.83 -7.39
CA PHE A 46 -6.80 7.01 -6.19
C PHE A 46 -8.21 6.78 -5.65
N ILE A 47 -8.66 5.54 -5.71
CA ILE A 47 -10.01 5.13 -5.33
C ILE A 47 -9.90 4.27 -4.06
N GLY A 48 -10.50 4.73 -2.95
CA GLY A 48 -10.38 4.01 -1.69
C GLY A 48 -11.00 4.72 -0.51
N ASN A 49 -10.31 4.73 0.60
CA ASN A 49 -10.87 5.16 1.87
C ASN A 49 -9.90 6.03 2.69
N SER A 50 -10.09 6.06 4.03
CA SER A 50 -9.32 6.90 4.94
C SER A 50 -7.80 6.71 4.89
N PHE A 51 -7.32 5.56 4.48
CA PHE A 51 -5.88 5.33 4.34
C PHE A 51 -5.24 6.23 3.27
N PHE A 52 -6.04 6.73 2.32
CA PHE A 52 -5.57 7.66 1.30
C PHE A 52 -5.66 9.13 1.71
N TYR A 53 -6.65 9.54 2.53
CA TYR A 53 -6.86 10.97 2.80
C TYR A 53 -6.20 11.52 4.08
N TYR A 54 -5.63 10.66 4.95
CA TYR A 54 -4.90 11.14 6.13
C TYR A 54 -3.67 11.98 5.73
N ASN A 55 -3.28 12.92 6.60
CA ASN A 55 -2.05 13.73 6.47
C ASN A 55 -1.98 14.49 5.12
N ASN A 56 -3.02 15.21 4.77
CA ASN A 56 -3.20 15.95 3.51
C ASN A 56 -3.32 15.07 2.24
N GLY A 57 -3.59 13.79 2.42
CA GLY A 57 -3.79 12.84 1.33
C GLY A 57 -2.49 12.25 0.78
N MET A 58 -2.35 10.94 0.89
CA MET A 58 -1.21 10.20 0.36
C MET A 58 -0.95 10.50 -1.14
N PRO A 59 -1.98 10.65 -2.01
CA PRO A 59 -1.76 11.02 -3.42
C PRO A 59 -1.05 12.37 -3.61
N SER A 60 -1.27 13.33 -2.72
CA SER A 60 -0.55 14.61 -2.77
C SER A 60 0.96 14.42 -2.52
N HIS A 61 1.32 13.54 -1.60
CA HIS A 61 2.72 13.20 -1.35
C HIS A 61 3.35 12.45 -2.53
N VAL A 62 2.59 11.59 -3.23
CA VAL A 62 3.07 10.94 -4.46
C VAL A 62 3.40 11.97 -5.52
N SER A 63 2.47 12.90 -5.82
CA SER A 63 2.72 13.96 -6.81
C SER A 63 3.90 14.86 -6.43
N LEU A 64 4.14 15.11 -5.14
CA LEU A 64 5.30 15.90 -4.68
C LEU A 64 6.61 15.12 -4.83
N LEU A 65 6.62 13.81 -4.60
CA LEU A 65 7.76 12.94 -4.89
C LEU A 65 8.08 12.91 -6.39
N GLU A 66 7.05 12.81 -7.25
CA GLU A 66 7.19 12.82 -8.72
C GLU A 66 7.76 14.14 -9.22
N ARG A 67 7.25 15.27 -8.74
CA ARG A 67 7.75 16.61 -9.07
C ARG A 67 9.17 16.83 -8.59
N ALA A 68 9.53 16.41 -7.38
CA ALA A 68 10.89 16.50 -6.86
C ALA A 68 11.87 15.61 -7.66
N ALA A 69 11.40 14.54 -8.26
CA ALA A 69 12.18 13.67 -9.14
C ALA A 69 12.25 14.17 -10.59
N ASP A 70 11.54 15.26 -10.93
CA ASP A 70 11.53 15.94 -12.23
C ASP A 70 11.86 17.44 -12.06
N PRO A 71 13.11 17.77 -11.74
CA PRO A 71 13.51 19.14 -11.39
C PRO A 71 13.35 20.14 -12.53
N ASP A 72 13.34 19.68 -13.76
CA ASP A 72 13.11 20.51 -14.95
C ASP A 72 11.61 20.75 -15.24
N HIS A 73 10.73 20.20 -14.39
CA HIS A 73 9.26 20.31 -14.52
C HIS A 73 8.73 19.96 -15.93
N LYS A 74 9.32 18.95 -16.55
CA LYS A 74 8.97 18.51 -17.91
C LYS A 74 7.64 17.78 -17.98
N GLN A 75 7.11 17.36 -16.81
CA GLN A 75 5.90 16.55 -16.71
C GLN A 75 4.83 17.26 -15.86
N ASP A 76 3.59 17.17 -16.31
CA ASP A 76 2.42 17.63 -15.53
C ASP A 76 1.83 16.43 -14.76
N TYR A 77 2.29 16.23 -13.54
CA TYR A 77 1.81 15.17 -12.66
C TYR A 77 0.51 15.59 -12.00
N ARG A 78 -0.49 14.73 -12.08
CA ARG A 78 -1.82 14.96 -11.53
C ARG A 78 -2.32 13.75 -10.76
N ALA A 79 -2.66 13.95 -9.50
CA ALA A 79 -3.36 12.97 -8.68
C ALA A 79 -4.77 13.45 -8.37
N THR A 80 -5.74 12.59 -8.61
CA THR A 80 -7.13 12.78 -8.21
C THR A 80 -7.47 11.76 -7.14
N MET A 81 -8.18 12.16 -6.11
CA MET A 81 -8.54 11.27 -5.01
C MET A 81 -10.06 11.19 -4.89
N VAL A 82 -10.60 9.97 -4.88
CA VAL A 82 -12.00 9.67 -4.60
C VAL A 82 -12.06 8.69 -3.45
N THR A 83 -12.53 9.17 -2.30
CA THR A 83 -12.51 8.37 -1.08
C THR A 83 -13.85 8.42 -0.33
N ILE A 84 -14.24 7.27 0.20
CA ILE A 84 -15.37 7.09 1.10
C ILE A 84 -14.84 6.47 2.38
N GLY A 85 -15.08 7.07 3.54
CA GLY A 85 -14.56 6.56 4.82
C GLY A 85 -15.00 5.12 5.08
N GLY A 86 -14.02 4.20 5.25
CA GLY A 86 -14.27 2.78 5.52
C GLY A 86 -14.74 1.94 4.33
N SER A 87 -14.76 2.50 3.11
CA SER A 87 -15.26 1.80 1.92
C SER A 87 -14.40 0.58 1.54
N GLY A 88 -15.08 -0.42 0.99
CA GLY A 88 -14.51 -1.44 0.12
C GLY A 88 -14.69 -1.07 -1.36
N PHE A 89 -14.23 -1.91 -2.26
CA PHE A 89 -14.38 -1.72 -3.70
C PHE A 89 -15.86 -1.58 -4.12
N ASP A 90 -16.75 -2.36 -3.54
CA ASP A 90 -18.17 -2.42 -3.82
C ASP A 90 -18.95 -1.12 -3.51
N TRP A 91 -18.34 -0.17 -2.80
CA TRP A 91 -18.97 1.11 -2.47
C TRP A 91 -18.72 2.17 -3.54
N HIS A 92 -17.79 1.96 -4.46
CA HIS A 92 -17.40 2.91 -5.49
C HIS A 92 -18.09 2.62 -6.83
N ASP A 93 -18.73 3.63 -7.40
CA ASP A 93 -19.19 3.60 -8.80
C ASP A 93 -18.03 4.02 -9.72
N VAL A 94 -17.08 3.08 -9.90
CA VAL A 94 -15.84 3.33 -10.66
C VAL A 94 -16.12 3.80 -12.07
N GLU A 95 -17.15 3.27 -12.75
CA GLU A 95 -17.58 3.70 -14.08
C GLU A 95 -17.87 5.21 -14.11
N SER A 96 -18.50 5.74 -13.08
CA SER A 96 -18.86 7.16 -13.00
C SER A 96 -17.66 8.11 -12.97
N TYR A 97 -16.50 7.65 -12.49
CA TYR A 97 -15.30 8.47 -12.36
C TYR A 97 -14.58 8.70 -13.71
N PHE A 98 -14.87 7.87 -14.71
CA PHE A 98 -14.26 7.92 -16.01
C PHE A 98 -15.18 8.58 -17.09
N ARG A 99 -16.39 8.99 -16.70
CA ARG A 99 -17.30 9.68 -17.64
C ARG A 99 -16.73 11.00 -18.13
N PRO A 100 -17.06 11.46 -19.35
CA PRO A 100 -16.70 12.81 -19.81
C PRO A 100 -17.11 13.87 -18.78
N ASN A 101 -16.24 14.84 -18.54
CA ASN A 101 -16.39 15.89 -17.52
C ASN A 101 -16.55 15.37 -16.07
N ALA A 102 -16.07 14.16 -15.80
CA ALA A 102 -15.97 13.60 -14.47
C ALA A 102 -14.87 14.31 -13.65
N ILE A 103 -14.67 13.81 -12.42
CA ILE A 103 -13.70 14.35 -11.45
C ILE A 103 -12.33 14.56 -12.11
N GLY A 104 -11.74 15.76 -11.94
CA GLY A 104 -10.44 16.12 -12.47
C GLY A 104 -10.43 16.57 -13.94
N SER A 105 -11.60 16.65 -14.58
CA SER A 105 -11.71 17.08 -15.99
C SER A 105 -12.11 18.54 -16.18
N TYR A 106 -12.24 19.34 -15.12
CA TYR A 106 -12.60 20.76 -15.18
C TYR A 106 -11.62 21.62 -14.38
N SER A 107 -11.59 22.92 -14.71
CA SER A 107 -10.86 23.97 -14.01
C SER A 107 -11.74 25.23 -13.94
N PHE A 108 -11.22 26.29 -13.31
CA PHE A 108 -11.86 27.61 -13.31
C PHE A 108 -10.99 28.59 -14.08
N ASP A 109 -11.63 29.46 -14.86
CA ASP A 109 -10.96 30.59 -15.49
C ASP A 109 -10.75 31.77 -14.53
N ASP A 110 -10.16 32.87 -15.01
CA ASP A 110 -9.88 34.08 -14.24
C ASP A 110 -11.14 34.80 -13.75
N HIS A 111 -12.30 34.42 -14.28
CA HIS A 111 -13.63 34.95 -13.90
C HIS A 111 -14.45 33.97 -13.07
N ASN A 112 -13.82 32.90 -12.56
CA ASN A 112 -14.47 31.81 -11.82
C ASN A 112 -15.53 31.02 -12.60
N ASN A 113 -15.49 31.03 -13.96
CA ASN A 113 -16.33 30.15 -14.73
C ASN A 113 -15.73 28.75 -14.78
N VAL A 114 -16.59 27.74 -14.78
CA VAL A 114 -16.18 26.35 -14.97
C VAL A 114 -15.75 26.15 -16.42
N VAL A 115 -14.52 25.69 -16.59
CA VAL A 115 -13.96 25.30 -17.90
C VAL A 115 -13.74 23.81 -17.91
N PHE A 116 -14.45 23.09 -18.79
CA PHE A 116 -14.24 21.65 -18.96
C PHE A 116 -12.98 21.40 -19.78
N ASN A 117 -12.03 20.70 -19.17
CA ASN A 117 -10.79 20.35 -19.84
C ASN A 117 -11.05 19.18 -20.79
N LYS A 118 -10.86 19.42 -22.11
CA LYS A 118 -10.91 18.35 -23.09
C LYS A 118 -9.70 17.44 -22.94
N ARG A 119 -9.95 16.17 -22.63
CA ARG A 119 -8.92 15.14 -22.48
C ARG A 119 -9.40 13.86 -23.16
N ASP A 120 -8.56 13.29 -23.99
CA ASP A 120 -8.85 12.02 -24.67
C ASP A 120 -8.85 10.87 -23.65
N LYS A 121 -8.02 10.99 -22.60
CA LYS A 121 -7.93 10.06 -21.47
C LYS A 121 -7.84 10.84 -20.16
N LEU A 122 -8.71 10.53 -19.20
CA LEU A 122 -8.74 11.23 -17.91
C LEU A 122 -7.57 10.81 -17.03
N PHE A 123 -7.26 9.52 -16.96
CA PHE A 123 -6.26 8.95 -16.08
C PHE A 123 -5.40 7.90 -16.80
N ASP A 124 -4.11 7.85 -16.47
CA ASP A 124 -3.18 6.83 -16.96
C ASP A 124 -3.26 5.56 -16.11
N ALA A 125 -3.53 5.72 -14.81
CA ALA A 125 -3.68 4.62 -13.88
C ALA A 125 -4.77 4.90 -12.84
N ALA A 126 -5.41 3.84 -12.35
CA ALA A 126 -6.30 3.86 -11.20
C ALA A 126 -5.70 3.00 -10.09
N VAL A 127 -5.27 3.65 -9.01
CA VAL A 127 -4.78 3.02 -7.79
C VAL A 127 -5.97 2.76 -6.88
N MET A 128 -6.32 1.49 -6.71
CA MET A 128 -7.54 1.07 -6.02
C MET A 128 -7.21 0.30 -4.75
N MET A 129 -7.92 0.59 -3.68
CA MET A 129 -7.76 -0.06 -2.37
C MET A 129 -9.11 -0.45 -1.80
N ASP A 130 -9.23 -1.70 -1.39
CA ASP A 130 -10.39 -2.21 -0.65
C ASP A 130 -10.37 -1.75 0.82
N CYS A 131 -11.39 -2.08 1.59
CA CYS A 131 -11.35 -1.82 3.03
C CYS A 131 -10.13 -2.53 3.66
N SER A 132 -9.65 -2.01 4.77
CA SER A 132 -8.35 -2.40 5.36
C SER A 132 -8.16 -3.91 5.59
N GLN A 133 -9.23 -4.65 5.84
CA GLN A 133 -9.21 -6.10 6.08
C GLN A 133 -10.22 -6.90 5.25
N CYS A 134 -10.95 -6.26 4.33
CA CYS A 134 -11.93 -6.94 3.49
C CYS A 134 -11.31 -8.10 2.68
N PRO A 135 -10.09 -7.99 2.14
CA PRO A 135 -9.48 -9.07 1.37
C PRO A 135 -9.30 -10.39 2.14
N ILE A 136 -9.24 -10.32 3.48
CA ILE A 136 -9.06 -11.50 4.35
C ILE A 136 -10.26 -11.76 5.26
N HIS A 137 -11.29 -10.90 5.20
CA HIS A 137 -12.46 -11.05 6.05
C HIS A 137 -13.34 -12.23 5.58
N PRO A 138 -13.78 -13.14 6.46
CA PRO A 138 -14.48 -14.36 6.07
C PRO A 138 -15.70 -14.17 5.15
N ARG A 139 -16.42 -13.07 5.32
CA ARG A 139 -17.64 -12.75 4.54
C ARG A 139 -17.39 -11.81 3.36
N LEU A 140 -16.32 -10.95 3.43
CA LEU A 140 -16.11 -9.89 2.44
C LEU A 140 -15.05 -10.25 1.40
N LYS A 141 -14.21 -11.28 1.64
CA LYS A 141 -13.19 -11.71 0.68
C LYS A 141 -13.76 -12.09 -0.70
N THR A 142 -14.98 -12.59 -0.76
CA THR A 142 -15.65 -12.90 -2.03
C THR A 142 -16.04 -11.61 -2.77
N VAL A 143 -16.56 -10.61 -2.04
CA VAL A 143 -16.86 -9.27 -2.58
C VAL A 143 -15.59 -8.62 -3.09
N PHE A 144 -14.49 -8.65 -2.31
CA PHE A 144 -13.19 -8.18 -2.75
C PHE A 144 -12.77 -8.81 -4.09
N THR A 145 -12.85 -10.14 -4.22
CA THR A 145 -12.44 -10.85 -5.45
C THR A 145 -13.31 -10.47 -6.64
N GLU A 146 -14.62 -10.36 -6.44
CA GLU A 146 -15.57 -9.98 -7.48
C GLU A 146 -15.31 -8.57 -8.00
N TYR A 147 -15.22 -7.59 -7.09
CA TYR A 147 -15.04 -6.19 -7.45
C TYR A 147 -13.61 -5.88 -7.90
N ALA A 148 -12.59 -6.59 -7.42
CA ALA A 148 -11.24 -6.51 -7.97
C ALA A 148 -11.23 -6.79 -9.47
N LYS A 149 -12.01 -7.79 -9.94
CA LYS A 149 -12.16 -8.07 -11.35
C LYS A 149 -12.97 -7.00 -12.06
N LYS A 150 -14.17 -6.72 -11.57
CA LYS A 150 -15.13 -5.78 -12.18
C LYS A 150 -14.49 -4.40 -12.38
N ASP A 151 -13.89 -3.84 -11.35
CA ASP A 151 -13.32 -2.50 -11.40
C ASP A 151 -12.07 -2.45 -12.26
N SER A 152 -11.26 -3.51 -12.28
CA SER A 152 -10.12 -3.61 -13.20
C SER A 152 -10.54 -3.62 -14.66
N ASP A 153 -11.64 -4.29 -14.99
CA ASP A 153 -12.18 -4.34 -16.34
C ASP A 153 -12.73 -2.98 -16.75
N ILE A 154 -13.43 -2.28 -15.87
CA ILE A 154 -13.92 -0.90 -16.09
C ILE A 154 -12.74 0.04 -16.36
N VAL A 155 -11.72 0.04 -15.52
CA VAL A 155 -10.54 0.88 -15.66
C VAL A 155 -9.87 0.66 -17.03
N ARG A 156 -9.71 -0.59 -17.45
CA ARG A 156 -9.15 -0.94 -18.77
C ARG A 156 -10.02 -0.48 -19.94
N ALA A 157 -11.34 -0.61 -19.81
CA ALA A 157 -12.27 -0.16 -20.86
C ALA A 157 -12.13 1.34 -21.15
N HIS A 158 -11.71 2.13 -20.16
CA HIS A 158 -11.41 3.56 -20.29
C HIS A 158 -9.93 3.86 -20.64
N GLY A 159 -9.13 2.86 -21.01
CA GLY A 159 -7.75 3.02 -21.44
C GLY A 159 -6.75 3.31 -20.31
N ALA A 160 -7.16 3.21 -19.05
CA ALA A 160 -6.29 3.35 -17.89
C ALA A 160 -5.77 1.97 -17.42
N ARG A 161 -4.71 1.98 -16.61
CA ARG A 161 -4.11 0.78 -16.03
C ARG A 161 -4.62 0.60 -14.61
N PRO A 162 -5.29 -0.50 -14.28
CA PRO A 162 -5.65 -0.79 -12.90
C PRO A 162 -4.42 -1.16 -12.09
N VAL A 163 -4.39 -0.72 -10.84
CA VAL A 163 -3.33 -0.99 -9.86
C VAL A 163 -3.98 -1.24 -8.51
N PHE A 164 -3.59 -2.30 -7.81
CA PHE A 164 -4.07 -2.54 -6.45
C PHE A 164 -3.08 -2.01 -5.43
N PHE A 165 -3.59 -1.31 -4.44
CA PHE A 165 -2.83 -0.86 -3.29
C PHE A 165 -3.04 -1.85 -2.13
N MET A 166 -2.00 -2.60 -1.78
CA MET A 166 -2.02 -3.53 -0.66
C MET A 166 -2.05 -2.75 0.65
N SER A 167 -3.17 -2.83 1.37
CA SER A 167 -3.31 -2.23 2.70
C SER A 167 -2.34 -2.87 3.71
N TRP A 168 -2.05 -2.16 4.79
CA TRP A 168 -1.23 -2.65 5.90
C TRP A 168 -2.07 -3.28 7.00
N ALA A 169 -1.45 -4.17 7.77
CA ALA A 169 -2.02 -4.71 9.00
C ALA A 169 -2.08 -3.62 10.09
N TYR A 170 -3.04 -3.71 11.00
CA TYR A 170 -3.10 -2.83 12.16
C TYR A 170 -1.89 -3.04 13.08
N ALA A 171 -1.48 -2.01 13.81
CA ALA A 171 -0.31 -2.09 14.70
C ALA A 171 -0.44 -3.18 15.79
N ASP A 172 -1.67 -3.47 16.22
CA ASP A 172 -1.97 -4.52 17.21
C ASP A 172 -2.34 -5.88 16.58
N ARG A 173 -2.27 -5.99 15.23
CA ARG A 173 -2.57 -7.22 14.49
C ARG A 173 -1.52 -7.48 13.37
N PRO A 174 -0.21 -7.40 13.67
CA PRO A 174 0.85 -7.51 12.67
C PRO A 174 0.88 -8.87 11.94
N GLU A 175 0.33 -9.92 12.58
CA GLU A 175 0.21 -11.26 12.02
C GLU A 175 -0.67 -11.32 10.76
N LEU A 176 -1.52 -10.31 10.52
CA LEU A 176 -2.37 -10.25 9.34
C LEU A 176 -1.61 -9.80 8.07
N THR A 177 -0.39 -9.29 8.20
CA THR A 177 0.41 -8.81 7.07
C THR A 177 0.56 -9.87 5.98
N ALA A 178 0.94 -11.09 6.34
CA ALA A 178 1.12 -12.17 5.37
C ALA A 178 -0.19 -12.54 4.64
N GLN A 179 -1.30 -12.54 5.36
CA GLN A 179 -2.62 -12.85 4.79
C GLN A 179 -3.08 -11.76 3.81
N LEU A 180 -2.89 -10.48 4.16
CA LEU A 180 -3.20 -9.34 3.27
C LEU A 180 -2.31 -9.38 2.02
N ALA A 181 -1.01 -9.63 2.19
CA ALA A 181 -0.08 -9.72 1.07
C ALA A 181 -0.47 -10.84 0.11
N GLU A 182 -0.80 -12.02 0.63
CA GLU A 182 -1.27 -13.14 -0.18
C GLU A 182 -2.57 -12.81 -0.93
N ALA A 183 -3.58 -12.25 -0.24
CA ALA A 183 -4.87 -11.93 -0.84
C ALA A 183 -4.74 -10.91 -1.99
N TYR A 184 -3.99 -9.82 -1.79
CA TYR A 184 -3.76 -8.83 -2.85
C TYR A 184 -2.91 -9.38 -4.00
N THR A 185 -1.89 -10.21 -3.71
CA THR A 185 -1.05 -10.79 -4.75
C THR A 185 -1.84 -11.77 -5.62
N VAL A 186 -2.64 -12.63 -5.00
CA VAL A 186 -3.53 -13.56 -5.72
C VAL A 186 -4.53 -12.78 -6.58
N ALA A 187 -5.16 -11.74 -6.04
CA ALA A 187 -6.10 -10.91 -6.80
C ALA A 187 -5.38 -10.17 -7.97
N GLY A 188 -4.18 -9.64 -7.73
CA GLY A 188 -3.34 -9.00 -8.75
C GLY A 188 -3.02 -9.97 -9.90
N ASN A 189 -2.59 -11.18 -9.57
CA ASN A 189 -2.26 -12.22 -10.55
C ASN A 189 -3.50 -12.66 -11.34
N ALA A 190 -4.62 -12.88 -10.66
CA ALA A 190 -5.88 -13.30 -11.29
C ALA A 190 -6.42 -12.27 -12.30
N ASN A 191 -6.12 -10.99 -12.07
CA ASN A 191 -6.62 -9.88 -12.90
C ASN A 191 -5.53 -9.24 -13.77
N ASN A 192 -4.31 -9.76 -13.78
CA ASN A 192 -3.16 -9.16 -14.46
C ASN A 192 -2.94 -7.70 -14.07
N VAL A 193 -2.90 -7.42 -12.76
CA VAL A 193 -2.83 -6.09 -12.14
C VAL A 193 -1.57 -5.96 -11.31
N LEU A 194 -0.89 -4.81 -11.42
CA LEU A 194 0.24 -4.47 -10.56
C LEU A 194 -0.26 -4.28 -9.12
N VAL A 195 0.45 -4.83 -8.14
CA VAL A 195 0.15 -4.66 -6.72
C VAL A 195 1.23 -3.82 -6.05
N ILE A 196 0.88 -2.70 -5.46
CA ILE A 196 1.78 -1.85 -4.67
C ILE A 196 1.92 -2.46 -3.27
N PRO A 197 3.12 -2.89 -2.83
CA PRO A 197 3.29 -3.65 -1.60
C PRO A 197 3.39 -2.78 -0.34
N ALA A 198 2.48 -1.80 -0.15
CA ALA A 198 2.56 -0.84 0.95
C ALA A 198 2.45 -1.52 2.33
N GLY A 199 1.62 -2.56 2.47
CA GLY A 199 1.51 -3.32 3.71
C GLY A 199 2.82 -4.04 4.09
N LEU A 200 3.56 -4.55 3.11
CA LEU A 200 4.88 -5.13 3.32
C LEU A 200 5.93 -4.08 3.69
N ALA A 201 5.83 -2.86 3.13
CA ALA A 201 6.72 -1.76 3.49
C ALA A 201 6.53 -1.33 4.95
N PHE A 202 5.28 -1.27 5.45
CA PHE A 202 5.00 -1.01 6.87
C PHE A 202 5.63 -2.08 7.76
N ALA A 203 5.42 -3.36 7.46
CA ALA A 203 5.99 -4.46 8.23
C ALA A 203 7.52 -4.41 8.25
N ARG A 204 8.16 -4.16 7.10
CA ARG A 204 9.62 -4.02 6.99
C ARG A 204 10.16 -2.83 7.80
N ALA A 205 9.48 -1.68 7.77
CA ALA A 205 9.89 -0.51 8.52
C ALA A 205 9.89 -0.78 10.03
N LEU A 206 8.82 -1.38 10.54
CA LEU A 206 8.71 -1.76 11.96
C LEU A 206 9.67 -2.88 12.35
N GLN A 207 10.03 -3.77 11.44
CA GLN A 207 11.06 -4.77 11.71
C GLN A 207 12.46 -4.13 11.82
N LYS A 208 12.76 -3.14 10.98
CA LYS A 208 14.04 -2.40 11.03
C LYS A 208 14.12 -1.45 12.22
N GLN A 209 13.02 -0.80 12.57
CA GLN A 209 12.95 0.18 13.65
C GLN A 209 11.59 0.07 14.37
N PRO A 210 11.50 -0.79 15.42
CA PRO A 210 10.24 -1.10 16.10
C PRO A 210 9.53 0.09 16.76
N GLU A 211 10.28 1.11 17.18
CA GLU A 211 9.77 2.34 17.79
C GLU A 211 9.28 3.38 16.77
N LEU A 212 9.42 3.12 15.47
CA LEU A 212 8.98 4.04 14.44
C LEU A 212 7.46 4.22 14.47
N ASN A 213 7.02 5.46 14.65
CA ASN A 213 5.60 5.75 14.71
C ASN A 213 4.97 5.85 13.31
N LEU A 214 4.46 4.74 12.79
CA LEU A 214 3.74 4.68 11.50
C LEU A 214 2.23 4.85 11.62
N TYR A 215 1.67 4.83 12.83
CA TYR A 215 0.23 4.87 13.07
C TYR A 215 -0.15 6.02 13.99
N VAL A 216 -1.37 6.52 13.85
CA VAL A 216 -1.98 7.38 14.86
C VAL A 216 -2.51 6.54 16.04
N ALA A 217 -3.07 7.19 17.07
CA ALA A 217 -3.46 6.53 18.32
C ALA A 217 -4.44 5.36 18.18
N ASP A 218 -5.22 5.32 17.09
CA ASP A 218 -6.18 4.24 16.83
C ASP A 218 -5.54 2.94 16.32
N LYS A 219 -4.22 2.93 16.08
CA LYS A 219 -3.42 1.79 15.61
C LYS A 219 -3.78 1.27 14.20
N ARG A 220 -4.49 2.05 13.42
CA ARG A 220 -5.01 1.69 12.08
C ARG A 220 -4.61 2.70 11.02
N HIS A 221 -4.95 3.96 11.26
CA HIS A 221 -4.67 5.04 10.33
C HIS A 221 -3.21 5.46 10.37
N PRO A 222 -2.65 5.91 9.25
CA PRO A 222 -1.23 6.24 9.18
C PRO A 222 -0.93 7.56 9.90
N SER A 223 0.20 7.63 10.57
CA SER A 223 0.87 8.88 10.93
C SER A 223 1.41 9.57 9.66
N LEU A 224 2.02 10.74 9.79
CA LEU A 224 2.70 11.39 8.66
C LEU A 224 3.82 10.49 8.10
N ALA A 225 4.61 9.85 8.95
CA ALA A 225 5.65 8.91 8.52
C ALA A 225 5.07 7.69 7.80
N GLY A 226 3.94 7.14 8.28
CA GLY A 226 3.23 6.05 7.61
C GLY A 226 2.70 6.47 6.23
N THR A 227 2.08 7.65 6.13
CA THR A 227 1.61 8.19 4.85
C THR A 227 2.76 8.41 3.87
N TYR A 228 3.88 8.95 4.34
CA TYR A 228 5.06 9.16 3.51
C TYR A 228 5.69 7.85 3.02
N LEU A 229 5.80 6.85 3.89
CA LEU A 229 6.26 5.50 3.51
C LEU A 229 5.36 4.90 2.41
N ALA A 230 4.04 4.99 2.58
CA ALA A 230 3.08 4.55 1.57
C ALA A 230 3.29 5.30 0.24
N ALA A 231 3.44 6.61 0.27
CA ALA A 231 3.68 7.43 -0.93
C ALA A 231 5.00 7.06 -1.63
N CYS A 232 6.10 6.86 -0.89
CA CYS A 232 7.36 6.38 -1.46
C CYS A 232 7.22 5.00 -2.11
N THR A 233 6.41 4.11 -1.51
CA THR A 233 6.15 2.78 -2.07
C THR A 233 5.32 2.87 -3.35
N VAL A 234 4.31 3.75 -3.39
CA VAL A 234 3.53 4.04 -4.60
C VAL A 234 4.43 4.58 -5.70
N PHE A 235 5.22 5.62 -5.39
CA PHE A 235 6.17 6.20 -6.34
C PHE A 235 7.10 5.14 -6.95
N ALA A 236 7.74 4.32 -6.10
CA ALA A 236 8.65 3.28 -6.56
C ALA A 236 7.95 2.22 -7.44
N ALA A 237 6.74 1.81 -7.07
CA ALA A 237 5.98 0.80 -7.80
C ALA A 237 5.46 1.29 -9.15
N LEU A 238 4.92 2.52 -9.20
CA LEU A 238 4.35 3.09 -10.43
C LEU A 238 5.41 3.52 -11.43
N THR A 239 6.50 4.12 -10.95
CA THR A 239 7.54 4.69 -11.83
C THR A 239 8.69 3.73 -12.12
N GLY A 240 8.88 2.69 -11.29
CA GLY A 240 10.07 1.84 -11.34
C GLY A 240 11.36 2.56 -10.92
N ARG A 241 11.26 3.77 -10.35
CA ARG A 241 12.39 4.62 -9.93
C ARG A 241 12.56 4.56 -8.41
N SER A 242 13.81 4.65 -7.96
CA SER A 242 14.11 4.73 -6.53
C SER A 242 13.66 6.06 -5.94
N PRO A 243 12.93 6.08 -4.80
CA PRO A 243 12.68 7.29 -4.03
C PRO A 243 13.88 7.72 -3.18
N VAL A 244 14.93 6.90 -3.09
CA VAL A 244 16.11 7.18 -2.26
C VAL A 244 16.83 8.43 -2.76
N GLY A 245 17.05 9.39 -1.86
CA GLY A 245 17.65 10.68 -2.18
C GLY A 245 16.68 11.69 -2.79
N ASN A 246 15.38 11.39 -2.84
CA ASN A 246 14.38 12.39 -3.22
C ASN A 246 14.34 13.53 -2.20
N SER A 247 14.36 14.77 -2.68
CA SER A 247 14.43 15.97 -1.83
C SER A 247 13.13 16.31 -1.11
N TYR A 248 12.02 15.69 -1.49
CA TYR A 248 10.76 15.86 -0.79
C TYR A 248 10.67 14.94 0.42
N HIS A 249 10.58 15.49 1.61
CA HIS A 249 10.57 14.76 2.89
C HIS A 249 9.24 14.85 3.66
N ALA A 250 8.20 15.45 3.08
CA ALA A 250 6.88 15.65 3.73
C ALA A 250 6.93 16.38 5.09
N GLY A 251 7.98 17.13 5.40
CA GLY A 251 8.19 17.77 6.70
C GLY A 251 8.75 16.86 7.79
N LEU A 252 9.12 15.61 7.45
CA LEU A 252 9.87 14.72 8.33
C LEU A 252 11.33 15.17 8.42
N ASP A 253 12.01 14.78 9.50
CA ASP A 253 13.46 14.93 9.58
C ASP A 253 14.15 14.05 8.52
N GLU A 254 15.31 14.50 8.07
CA GLU A 254 16.04 13.88 6.97
C GLU A 254 16.40 12.40 7.24
N PRO A 255 16.91 12.00 8.43
CA PRO A 255 17.18 10.60 8.73
C PRO A 255 15.94 9.71 8.61
N THR A 256 14.81 10.15 9.16
CA THR A 256 13.55 9.42 9.07
C THR A 256 13.07 9.32 7.62
N ALA A 257 13.10 10.42 6.85
CA ALA A 257 12.69 10.41 5.45
C ALA A 257 13.55 9.45 4.62
N HIS A 258 14.88 9.49 4.76
CA HIS A 258 15.80 8.58 4.07
C HIS A 258 15.56 7.11 4.43
N LEU A 259 15.34 6.79 5.71
CA LEU A 259 14.99 5.43 6.12
C LEU A 259 13.74 4.95 5.40
N LEU A 260 12.68 5.76 5.36
CA LEU A 260 11.42 5.39 4.74
C LEU A 260 11.53 5.23 3.22
N GLN A 261 12.30 6.11 2.56
CA GLN A 261 12.62 6.00 1.13
C GLN A 261 13.34 4.67 0.84
N GLN A 262 14.35 4.32 1.64
CA GLN A 262 15.10 3.07 1.47
C GLN A 262 14.22 1.85 1.72
N VAL A 263 13.39 1.87 2.78
CA VAL A 263 12.47 0.76 3.08
C VAL A 263 11.47 0.56 1.94
N ALA A 264 10.91 1.65 1.40
CA ALA A 264 9.98 1.58 0.28
C ALA A 264 10.64 0.94 -0.95
N TRP A 265 11.85 1.41 -1.30
CA TRP A 265 12.61 0.87 -2.42
C TRP A 265 12.94 -0.61 -2.26
N ASP A 266 13.57 -1.00 -1.15
CA ASP A 266 13.93 -2.38 -0.86
C ASP A 266 12.71 -3.30 -0.92
N THR A 267 11.56 -2.82 -0.40
CA THR A 267 10.31 -3.61 -0.40
C THR A 267 9.80 -3.84 -1.81
N VAL A 268 9.79 -2.81 -2.64
CA VAL A 268 9.33 -2.91 -4.03
C VAL A 268 10.26 -3.82 -4.84
N GLN A 269 11.59 -3.70 -4.67
CA GLN A 269 12.54 -4.55 -5.37
C GLN A 269 12.37 -6.03 -4.97
N ASP A 270 12.34 -6.33 -3.68
CA ASP A 270 12.18 -7.70 -3.19
C ASP A 270 10.83 -8.30 -3.60
N TYR A 271 9.75 -7.53 -3.50
CA TYR A 271 8.41 -8.00 -3.86
C TYR A 271 8.32 -8.35 -5.34
N TYR A 272 8.93 -7.56 -6.22
CA TYR A 272 8.94 -7.82 -7.66
C TYR A 272 10.08 -8.74 -8.12
N GLY A 273 10.98 -9.17 -7.23
CA GLY A 273 12.09 -10.07 -7.56
C GLY A 273 13.16 -9.41 -8.43
N LYS A 274 13.49 -8.16 -8.15
CA LYS A 274 14.47 -7.35 -8.88
C LYS A 274 15.74 -7.13 -8.06
#